data_1d0199a8e311ed59fe69cdde727bf4c0
#
_entry.id   1d0199a8e311ed59fe69cdde727bf4c0
#
_cell.length_a   1.000
_cell.length_b   1.000
_cell.length_c   1.000
_cell.angle_alpha   90.00
_cell.angle_beta   90.00
_cell.angle_gamma   90.00
#
_symmetry.space_group_name_H-M   'P 1'
#
loop_
_entity.id
_entity.type
_entity.pdbx_description
1 polymer ?
#
loop_
_entity_poly.entity_id
_entity_poly.type
_entity_poly.pdbx_seq_one_letter_code
_entity_poly.pdbx_strand_id
1 'polypeptide(L)'
;MLEKIKESVCQANLMLPKNGLVKLTWGNVSQIDRKSGYVVIKPSGVGYENMKPGDMVVVDIDGNKIEGELNPSSDTYTHLELYKKYPSIGGI
;
A
#
# COMPACT_ATOMS: atom_id res chain seq x y z
N MET A 1 1.14 -5.11 -13.57
CA MET A 1 0.95 -6.15 -12.53
C MET A 1 0.02 -5.62 -11.44
N LEU A 2 -1.02 -6.39 -11.15
CA LEU A 2 -1.99 -6.07 -10.07
C LEU A 2 -2.67 -4.70 -10.22
N GLU A 3 -3.04 -4.34 -11.44
CA GLU A 3 -3.56 -3.00 -11.74
C GLU A 3 -4.84 -2.66 -10.96
N LYS A 4 -5.75 -3.62 -10.83
CA LYS A 4 -6.99 -3.40 -10.07
C LYS A 4 -6.72 -3.19 -8.58
N ILE A 5 -5.76 -3.93 -8.02
CA ILE A 5 -5.38 -3.78 -6.62
C ILE A 5 -4.70 -2.43 -6.42
N LYS A 6 -3.85 -2.01 -7.35
CA LYS A 6 -3.24 -0.66 -7.29
C LYS A 6 -4.30 0.43 -7.28
N GLU A 7 -5.33 0.30 -8.11
CA GLU A 7 -6.43 1.26 -8.12
C GLU A 7 -7.15 1.29 -6.77
N SER A 8 -7.48 0.11 -6.23
CA SER A 8 -8.16 0.00 -4.93
C SER A 8 -7.32 0.58 -3.80
N VAL A 9 -6.04 0.29 -3.78
CA VAL A 9 -5.11 0.79 -2.75
C VAL A 9 -4.98 2.30 -2.86
N CYS A 10 -4.85 2.83 -4.07
CA CYS A 10 -4.78 4.27 -4.30
C CYS A 10 -6.05 4.97 -3.81
N GLN A 11 -7.22 4.46 -4.18
CA GLN A 11 -8.49 5.03 -3.75
C GLN A 11 -8.65 4.99 -2.23
N ALA A 12 -8.30 3.88 -1.60
CA ALA A 12 -8.38 3.76 -0.14
C ALA A 12 -7.44 4.76 0.56
N ASN A 13 -6.23 4.95 0.02
CA ASN A 13 -5.32 5.95 0.55
C ASN A 13 -5.88 7.36 0.42
N LEU A 14 -6.48 7.71 -0.72
CA LEU A 14 -7.07 9.03 -0.93
C LEU A 14 -8.25 9.29 0.00
N MET A 15 -8.92 8.26 0.47
CA MET A 15 -10.00 8.40 1.45
C MET A 15 -9.50 8.81 2.83
N LEU A 16 -8.24 8.58 3.16
CA LEU A 16 -7.68 8.95 4.47
C LEU A 16 -7.74 10.47 4.71
N PRO A 17 -7.13 11.31 3.84
CA PRO A 17 -7.23 12.76 4.05
C PRO A 17 -8.65 13.28 3.83
N LYS A 18 -9.40 12.69 2.90
CA LYS A 18 -10.78 13.09 2.63
C LYS A 18 -11.67 12.95 3.86
N ASN A 19 -11.41 11.95 4.70
CA ASN A 19 -12.17 11.70 5.92
C ASN A 19 -11.49 12.29 7.18
N GLY A 20 -10.46 13.12 7.02
CA GLY A 20 -9.79 13.78 8.12
C GLY A 20 -8.98 12.85 9.02
N LEU A 21 -8.58 11.70 8.52
CA LEU A 21 -7.89 10.69 9.32
C LEU A 21 -6.38 10.86 9.36
N VAL A 22 -5.81 11.64 8.45
CA VAL A 22 -4.36 11.84 8.34
C VAL A 22 -4.04 13.30 8.04
N LYS A 23 -2.76 13.66 8.24
CA LYS A 23 -2.21 14.99 7.92
C LYS A 23 -0.97 14.81 7.05
N LEU A 24 -0.69 15.81 6.20
CA LEU A 24 0.48 15.84 5.32
C LEU A 24 0.54 14.57 4.45
N THR A 25 1.67 13.85 4.46
CA THR A 25 1.83 12.58 3.74
C THR A 25 1.68 11.37 4.66
N TRP A 26 1.28 11.58 5.90
CA TRP A 26 1.18 10.52 6.90
C TRP A 26 0.01 9.58 6.63
N GLY A 27 0.09 8.38 7.19
CA GLY A 27 -0.92 7.36 7.01
C GLY A 27 -0.70 6.56 5.73
N ASN A 28 -1.22 5.34 5.70
CA ASN A 28 -1.09 4.48 4.53
C ASN A 28 -2.09 3.33 4.58
N VAL A 29 -2.42 2.84 3.39
CA VAL A 29 -3.26 1.66 3.19
C VAL A 29 -2.50 0.70 2.29
N SER A 30 -2.60 -0.58 2.58
CA SER A 30 -2.10 -1.65 1.71
C SER A 30 -3.17 -2.70 1.49
N GLN A 31 -2.94 -3.55 0.51
CA GLN A 31 -3.77 -4.72 0.23
C GLN A 31 -2.86 -5.87 -0.21
N ILE A 32 -3.13 -7.08 0.29
CA ILE A 32 -2.41 -8.26 -0.14
C ILE A 32 -3.22 -9.03 -1.19
N ASP A 33 -2.53 -9.53 -2.21
CA ASP A 33 -3.06 -10.51 -3.13
C ASP A 33 -2.60 -11.89 -2.65
N ARG A 34 -3.52 -12.65 -2.06
CA ARG A 34 -3.17 -13.95 -1.46
C ARG A 34 -2.74 -14.99 -2.49
N LYS A 35 -3.13 -14.83 -3.75
CA LYS A 35 -2.73 -15.76 -4.81
C LYS A 35 -1.24 -15.65 -5.12
N SER A 36 -0.74 -14.43 -5.28
CA SER A 36 0.68 -14.19 -5.57
C SER A 36 1.53 -14.03 -4.31
N GLY A 37 0.91 -13.69 -3.19
CA GLY A 37 1.61 -13.32 -1.97
C GLY A 37 2.16 -11.91 -2.00
N TYR A 38 1.82 -11.11 -3.01
CA TYR A 38 2.33 -9.75 -3.14
C TYR A 38 1.44 -8.75 -2.41
N VAL A 39 2.07 -7.71 -1.91
CA VAL A 39 1.40 -6.61 -1.18
C VAL A 39 1.58 -5.33 -1.97
N VAL A 40 0.48 -4.63 -2.20
CA VAL A 40 0.49 -3.30 -2.82
C VAL A 40 0.30 -2.26 -1.74
N ILE A 41 1.20 -1.28 -1.68
CA ILE A 41 1.21 -0.28 -0.61
C ILE A 41 1.52 1.11 -1.16
N LYS A 42 1.05 2.11 -0.44
CA LYS A 42 1.32 3.51 -0.73
C LYS A 42 2.83 3.78 -0.75
N PRO A 43 3.31 4.60 -1.72
CA PRO A 43 4.71 5.03 -1.70
C PRO A 43 4.98 6.00 -0.54
N SER A 44 6.24 6.04 -0.12
CA SER A 44 6.71 6.98 0.90
C SER A 44 6.87 8.37 0.30
N GLY A 45 6.41 9.39 1.03
CA GLY A 45 6.71 10.78 0.72
C GLY A 45 5.96 11.40 -0.47
N VAL A 46 4.96 10.74 -1.01
CA VAL A 46 4.14 11.29 -2.09
C VAL A 46 2.90 11.97 -1.49
N GLY A 47 2.65 13.22 -1.89
CA GLY A 47 1.47 13.95 -1.46
C GLY A 47 0.19 13.33 -2.02
N TYR A 48 -0.87 13.34 -1.21
CA TYR A 48 -2.14 12.73 -1.61
C TYR A 48 -2.75 13.39 -2.86
N GLU A 49 -2.54 14.68 -3.02
CA GLU A 49 -3.08 15.44 -4.15
C GLU A 49 -2.49 15.03 -5.50
N ASN A 50 -1.32 14.42 -5.49
CA ASN A 50 -0.61 13.99 -6.72
C ASN A 50 -0.57 12.47 -6.89
N MET A 51 -1.19 11.73 -5.97
CA MET A 51 -1.09 10.28 -5.94
C MET A 51 -1.99 9.63 -6.99
N LYS A 52 -1.46 8.67 -7.71
CA LYS A 52 -2.18 7.90 -8.74
C LYS A 52 -1.87 6.42 -8.60
N PRO A 53 -2.70 5.54 -9.18
CA PRO A 53 -2.50 4.08 -9.07
C PRO A 53 -1.10 3.62 -9.50
N GLY A 54 -0.53 4.25 -10.53
CA GLY A 54 0.82 3.91 -11.00
C GLY A 54 1.93 4.18 -10.00
N ASP A 55 1.67 4.99 -8.96
CA ASP A 55 2.65 5.28 -7.92
C ASP A 55 2.70 4.20 -6.83
N MET A 56 1.71 3.32 -6.78
CA MET A 56 1.67 2.26 -5.77
C MET A 56 2.83 1.29 -5.97
N VAL A 57 3.35 0.77 -4.87
CA VAL A 57 4.53 -0.11 -4.87
C VAL A 57 4.10 -1.53 -4.55
N VAL A 58 4.65 -2.49 -5.29
CA VAL A 58 4.40 -3.92 -5.04
C VAL A 58 5.64 -4.51 -4.36
N VAL A 59 5.42 -5.15 -3.21
CA VAL A 59 6.48 -5.85 -2.48
C VAL A 59 6.07 -7.29 -2.23
N ASP A 60 7.06 -8.18 -2.02
CA ASP A 60 6.74 -9.52 -1.56
C ASP A 60 6.59 -9.55 -0.03
N ILE A 61 6.27 -10.73 0.50
CA ILE A 61 6.02 -10.85 1.94
C ILE A 61 7.28 -10.65 2.79
N ASP A 62 8.45 -10.72 2.19
CA ASP A 62 9.72 -10.49 2.86
C ASP A 62 10.20 -9.03 2.73
N GLY A 63 9.44 -8.19 2.03
CA GLY A 63 9.75 -6.78 1.90
C GLY A 63 10.57 -6.43 0.66
N ASN A 64 10.82 -7.37 -0.23
CA ASN A 64 11.54 -7.09 -1.47
C ASN A 64 10.62 -6.38 -2.45
N LYS A 65 11.10 -5.30 -3.06
CA LYS A 65 10.32 -4.58 -4.07
C LYS A 65 10.24 -5.41 -5.35
N ILE A 66 9.03 -5.69 -5.79
CA ILE A 66 8.75 -6.45 -6.99
C ILE A 66 8.49 -5.52 -8.17
N GLU A 67 7.75 -4.42 -7.94
CA GLU A 67 7.41 -3.46 -8.98
C GLU A 67 7.20 -2.08 -8.38
N GLY A 68 7.58 -1.06 -9.13
CA GLY A 68 7.38 0.33 -8.75
C GLY A 68 8.67 1.11 -8.76
N GLU A 69 8.61 2.40 -9.14
CA GLU A 69 9.77 3.26 -9.18
C GLU A 69 10.06 3.92 -7.84
N LEU A 70 9.02 4.10 -7.04
CA LEU A 70 9.12 4.79 -5.75
C LEU A 70 9.42 3.80 -4.63
N ASN A 71 9.83 4.34 -3.49
CA ASN A 71 10.05 3.53 -2.30
C ASN A 71 8.71 3.25 -1.60
N PRO A 72 8.50 2.04 -1.07
CA PRO A 72 7.29 1.75 -0.31
C PRO A 72 7.26 2.54 0.99
N SER A 73 6.06 2.70 1.56
CA SER A 73 5.87 3.34 2.85
C SER A 73 6.84 2.80 3.89
N SER A 74 7.30 3.68 4.80
CA SER A 74 8.15 3.27 5.93
C SER A 74 7.45 2.29 6.87
N ASP A 75 6.11 2.20 6.81
CA ASP A 75 5.33 1.26 7.64
C ASP A 75 5.18 -0.11 6.99
N THR A 76 5.82 -0.35 5.85
CA THR A 76 5.67 -1.60 5.08
C THR A 76 5.91 -2.84 5.94
N TYR A 77 7.00 -2.89 6.72
CA TYR A 77 7.31 -4.06 7.53
C TYR A 77 6.25 -4.35 8.58
N THR A 78 5.63 -3.32 9.15
CA THR A 78 4.52 -3.50 10.09
C THR A 78 3.34 -4.18 9.39
N HIS A 79 2.99 -3.71 8.19
CA HIS A 79 1.92 -4.33 7.39
C HIS A 79 2.23 -5.79 7.07
N LEU A 80 3.47 -6.08 6.64
CA LEU A 80 3.87 -7.44 6.29
C LEU A 80 3.78 -8.40 7.47
N GLU A 81 4.20 -7.96 8.66
CA GLU A 81 4.08 -8.78 9.87
C GLU A 81 2.63 -9.09 10.20
N LEU A 82 1.72 -8.13 10.02
CA LEU A 82 0.30 -8.35 10.23
C LEU A 82 -0.28 -9.34 9.23
N TYR A 83 0.11 -9.25 7.96
CA TYR A 83 -0.34 -10.20 6.94
C TYR A 83 0.15 -11.62 7.21
N LYS A 84 1.38 -11.77 7.70
CA LYS A 84 1.92 -13.08 8.08
C LYS A 84 1.15 -13.68 9.25
N LYS A 85 0.86 -12.86 10.25
CA LYS A 85 0.21 -13.31 11.49
C LYS A 85 -1.28 -13.59 11.31
N TYR A 86 -1.94 -12.83 10.45
CA TYR A 86 -3.38 -12.91 10.25
C TYR A 86 -3.72 -13.29 8.81
N PRO A 87 -3.71 -14.60 8.48
CA PRO A 87 -3.88 -15.04 7.08
C PRO A 87 -5.23 -14.69 6.46
N SER A 88 -6.23 -14.33 7.28
CA SER A 88 -7.57 -14.01 6.79
C SER A 88 -7.76 -12.54 6.41
N ILE A 89 -6.85 -11.65 6.78
CA ILE A 89 -7.01 -10.24 6.41
C ILE A 89 -6.50 -10.00 4.99
N GLY A 90 -7.15 -9.04 4.31
CA GLY A 90 -6.80 -8.68 2.94
C GLY A 90 -6.29 -7.27 2.80
N GLY A 91 -6.48 -6.41 3.81
CA GLY A 91 -6.07 -5.01 3.76
C GLY A 91 -5.80 -4.43 5.13
N ILE A 92 -4.97 -3.40 5.15
CA ILE A 92 -4.61 -2.67 6.37
C ILE A 92 -4.64 -1.18 6.07
#